data_652658f137bff607cd307ef45b1a69f6
#
_entry.id   652658f137bff607cd307ef45b1a69f6
#
_cell.length_a   1.000
_cell.length_b   1.000
_cell.length_c   1.000
_cell.angle_alpha   90.00
_cell.angle_beta   90.00
_cell.angle_gamma   90.00
#
_symmetry.space_group_name_H-M   'P 1'
#
loop_
_entity.id
_entity.type
_entity.pdbx_description
1 polymer ?
#
loop_
_entity_poly.entity_id
_entity_poly.type
_entity_poly.pdbx_seq_one_letter_code
_entity_poly.pdbx_strand_id
1 'polypeptide(L)'
;LMCGTCGCREHHHHDHLHDHEYWHGHEHHYRHHGEGKVITLEQDILQRNNLLAERTRGYFEAKHIFCLNLMSSPGSGKTTLLEETIRQLNSDATLVCPVMFDLGEAKKVVIVSTTEGDDKPLKYPHIFLEADVCVINKIDLAPYLDTDVETLRNNALKVNHHLQLFEVSATKGTGMDAWCDWLVKECAKCK
;
A
#
# COMPACT_ATOMS: atom_id res chain seq x y z
N LEU A 1 -9.15 -5.26 -18.68
CA LEU A 1 -9.88 -4.28 -17.87
C LEU A 1 -9.02 -3.02 -17.78
N MET A 2 -9.43 -1.96 -18.48
CA MET A 2 -8.72 -0.68 -18.56
C MET A 2 -8.92 0.12 -17.27
N CYS A 3 -7.84 0.56 -16.67
CA CYS A 3 -7.86 1.53 -15.58
C CYS A 3 -7.90 2.94 -16.18
N GLY A 4 -9.05 3.57 -16.13
CA GLY A 4 -9.21 4.96 -16.58
C GLY A 4 -9.13 5.90 -15.39
N THR A 5 -7.96 6.46 -15.12
CA THR A 5 -7.76 7.76 -14.49
C THR A 5 -6.26 8.03 -14.26
N CYS A 6 -5.54 8.35 -15.34
CA CYS A 6 -4.30 9.10 -15.28
C CYS A 6 -4.46 10.29 -16.22
N GLY A 7 -4.89 11.42 -15.69
CA GLY A 7 -4.95 12.69 -16.41
C GLY A 7 -3.59 13.32 -16.52
N CYS A 8 -2.82 12.96 -17.54
CA CYS A 8 -1.69 13.75 -17.98
C CYS A 8 -2.19 14.82 -18.96
N ARG A 9 -2.18 16.06 -18.56
CA ARG A 9 -2.47 17.21 -19.42
C ARG A 9 -1.16 17.86 -19.83
N GLU A 10 -0.91 17.86 -21.12
CA GLU A 10 0.20 18.57 -21.75
C GLU A 10 0.05 20.08 -21.55
N HIS A 11 1.11 20.73 -21.09
CA HIS A 11 1.22 22.17 -21.03
C HIS A 11 1.79 22.68 -22.34
N HIS A 12 0.99 23.41 -23.12
CA HIS A 12 1.46 24.26 -24.19
C HIS A 12 2.03 25.54 -23.62
N HIS A 13 3.31 25.80 -23.94
CA HIS A 13 3.94 27.09 -23.76
C HIS A 13 3.38 28.08 -24.77
N HIS A 14 2.90 29.21 -24.29
CA HIS A 14 2.79 30.42 -25.08
C HIS A 14 3.63 31.54 -24.44
N ASP A 15 4.72 31.88 -25.14
CA ASP A 15 5.48 33.07 -24.91
C ASP A 15 4.66 34.29 -25.38
N HIS A 16 4.45 35.27 -24.53
CA HIS A 16 4.16 36.63 -24.90
C HIS A 16 4.95 37.61 -24.02
N LEU A 17 6.00 38.18 -24.65
CA LEU A 17 6.62 39.41 -24.24
C LEU A 17 5.61 40.56 -24.45
N HIS A 18 5.39 41.39 -23.46
CA HIS A 18 5.17 42.84 -23.65
C HIS A 18 5.48 43.63 -22.39
N ASP A 19 6.11 44.76 -22.70
CA ASP A 19 6.73 45.82 -21.94
C ASP A 19 5.80 46.70 -21.07
N HIS A 20 6.42 47.23 -20.03
CA HIS A 20 6.36 48.56 -19.42
C HIS A 20 5.05 49.21 -18.91
N GLU A 21 5.13 49.57 -17.66
CA GLU A 21 4.99 50.89 -17.02
C GLU A 21 3.79 51.13 -16.07
N TYR A 22 4.20 51.80 -14.95
CA TYR A 22 3.54 52.71 -14.01
C TYR A 22 2.68 52.17 -12.83
N TRP A 23 3.33 52.25 -11.68
CA TRP A 23 2.90 52.76 -10.38
C TRP A 23 1.40 53.09 -10.19
N HIS A 24 0.78 52.36 -9.24
CA HIS A 24 -0.01 52.95 -8.15
C HIS A 24 -0.19 51.90 -7.04
N GLY A 25 0.23 52.29 -5.81
CA GLY A 25 0.06 51.46 -4.61
C GLY A 25 -1.42 51.34 -4.26
N HIS A 26 -1.85 50.11 -4.17
CA HIS A 26 -3.02 49.71 -3.40
C HIS A 26 -2.60 48.55 -2.49
N GLU A 27 -2.59 48.84 -1.18
CA GLU A 27 -2.51 47.81 -0.16
C GLU A 27 -3.70 46.85 -0.33
N HIS A 28 -3.44 45.71 -0.97
CA HIS A 28 -4.38 44.61 -0.93
C HIS A 28 -4.13 43.80 0.33
N HIS A 29 -4.97 44.02 1.31
CA HIS A 29 -5.20 43.07 2.41
C HIS A 29 -5.56 41.73 1.82
N TYR A 30 -4.59 40.83 1.67
CA TYR A 30 -4.84 39.44 1.42
C TYR A 30 -5.43 38.82 2.70
N ARG A 31 -6.75 38.76 2.72
CA ARG A 31 -7.46 37.89 3.68
C ARG A 31 -7.17 36.45 3.29
N HIS A 32 -6.35 35.78 4.09
CA HIS A 32 -6.19 34.33 4.05
C HIS A 32 -7.50 33.63 4.43
N HIS A 33 -8.39 33.44 3.47
CA HIS A 33 -9.64 32.70 3.64
C HIS A 33 -9.62 31.29 3.02
N GLY A 34 -8.42 30.75 2.68
CA GLY A 34 -8.27 29.48 1.98
C GLY A 34 -8.02 28.26 2.89
N GLU A 35 -7.29 28.44 3.98
CA GLU A 35 -6.77 27.31 4.77
C GLU A 35 -7.87 26.55 5.54
N GLY A 36 -8.84 27.24 6.11
CA GLY A 36 -9.93 26.60 6.87
C GLY A 36 -10.85 25.70 6.03
N LYS A 37 -11.09 26.03 4.76
CA LYS A 37 -11.97 25.23 3.89
C LYS A 37 -11.30 23.95 3.40
N VAL A 38 -9.98 23.99 3.14
CA VAL A 38 -9.22 22.80 2.72
C VAL A 38 -9.15 21.79 3.85
N ILE A 39 -8.83 22.23 5.06
CA ILE A 39 -8.76 21.37 6.25
C ILE A 39 -10.13 20.71 6.54
N THR A 40 -11.23 21.47 6.43
CA THR A 40 -12.58 20.93 6.65
C THR A 40 -12.93 19.88 5.59
N LEU A 41 -12.58 20.10 4.32
CA LEU A 41 -12.86 19.16 3.25
C LEU A 41 -12.08 17.85 3.43
N GLU A 42 -10.82 17.93 3.83
CA GLU A 42 -9.99 16.75 4.13
C GLU A 42 -10.55 15.95 5.31
N GLN A 43 -10.98 16.63 6.37
CA GLN A 43 -11.63 16.00 7.52
C GLN A 43 -12.93 15.31 7.14
N ASP A 44 -13.78 15.93 6.32
CA ASP A 44 -15.04 15.35 5.85
C ASP A 44 -14.79 14.10 4.98
N ILE A 45 -13.75 14.12 4.13
CA ILE A 45 -13.37 12.96 3.31
C ILE A 45 -12.88 11.82 4.19
N LEU A 46 -12.00 12.10 5.17
CA LEU A 46 -11.50 11.11 6.10
C LEU A 46 -12.61 10.50 6.96
N GLN A 47 -13.55 11.30 7.46
CA GLN A 47 -14.70 10.81 8.21
C GLN A 47 -15.58 9.87 7.38
N ARG A 48 -15.85 10.24 6.12
CA ARG A 48 -16.62 9.37 5.20
C ARG A 48 -15.91 8.05 4.93
N ASN A 49 -14.59 8.10 4.72
CA ASN A 49 -13.80 6.91 4.50
C ASN A 49 -13.81 5.99 5.73
N ASN A 50 -13.67 6.55 6.93
CA ASN A 50 -13.73 5.80 8.18
C ASN A 50 -15.09 5.12 8.39
N LEU A 51 -16.19 5.84 8.14
CA LEU A 51 -17.54 5.27 8.23
C LEU A 51 -17.77 4.13 7.21
N LEU A 52 -17.22 4.28 6.00
CA LEU A 52 -17.27 3.22 4.99
C LEU A 52 -16.46 2.01 5.42
N ALA A 53 -15.26 2.23 5.96
CA ALA A 53 -14.39 1.17 6.45
C ALA A 53 -15.05 0.39 7.62
N GLU A 54 -15.64 1.09 8.58
CA GLU A 54 -16.38 0.45 9.69
C GLU A 54 -17.57 -0.37 9.19
N ARG A 55 -18.36 0.16 8.25
CA ARG A 55 -19.48 -0.57 7.65
C ARG A 55 -19.01 -1.82 6.90
N THR A 56 -17.93 -1.70 6.15
CA THR A 56 -17.35 -2.83 5.39
C THR A 56 -16.79 -3.87 6.34
N ARG A 57 -16.13 -3.46 7.43
CA ARG A 57 -15.63 -4.36 8.49
C ARG A 57 -16.78 -5.16 9.11
N GLY A 58 -17.87 -4.48 9.53
CA GLY A 58 -19.04 -5.16 10.06
C GLY A 58 -19.68 -6.14 9.08
N TYR A 59 -19.68 -5.81 7.78
CA TYR A 59 -20.16 -6.74 6.74
C TYR A 59 -19.26 -7.97 6.62
N PHE A 60 -17.95 -7.80 6.60
CA PHE A 60 -16.99 -8.92 6.53
C PHE A 60 -17.09 -9.81 7.76
N GLU A 61 -17.18 -9.24 8.96
CA GLU A 61 -17.38 -9.97 10.20
C GLU A 61 -18.68 -10.80 10.17
N ALA A 62 -19.81 -10.18 9.80
CA ALA A 62 -21.10 -10.83 9.72
C ALA A 62 -21.16 -11.98 8.69
N LYS A 63 -20.29 -11.92 7.67
CA LYS A 63 -20.18 -12.94 6.61
C LYS A 63 -19.04 -13.89 6.80
N HIS A 64 -18.26 -13.79 7.88
CA HIS A 64 -17.07 -14.57 8.15
C HIS A 64 -16.04 -14.50 7.00
N ILE A 65 -15.87 -13.29 6.42
CA ILE A 65 -14.93 -13.04 5.32
C ILE A 65 -13.64 -12.49 5.92
N PHE A 66 -12.53 -13.18 5.68
CA PHE A 66 -11.21 -12.68 5.99
C PHE A 66 -10.69 -11.81 4.84
N CYS A 67 -10.54 -10.52 5.08
CA CYS A 67 -10.10 -9.55 4.09
C CYS A 67 -8.67 -9.08 4.37
N LEU A 68 -7.84 -9.05 3.34
CA LEU A 68 -6.46 -8.56 3.40
C LEU A 68 -6.27 -7.34 2.51
N ASN A 69 -5.56 -6.34 3.01
CA ASN A 69 -5.02 -5.26 2.19
C ASN A 69 -3.56 -5.55 1.84
N LEU A 70 -3.25 -5.63 0.54
CA LEU A 70 -1.91 -5.91 0.05
C LEU A 70 -1.25 -4.64 -0.50
N MET A 71 -0.31 -4.08 0.24
CA MET A 71 0.45 -2.89 -0.12
C MET A 71 1.79 -3.30 -0.75
N SER A 72 2.15 -2.70 -1.87
CA SER A 72 3.42 -3.01 -2.51
C SER A 72 3.83 -1.97 -3.55
N SER A 73 5.12 -1.90 -3.84
CA SER A 73 5.61 -1.18 -5.02
C SER A 73 5.28 -1.92 -6.32
N PRO A 74 5.22 -1.21 -7.45
CA PRO A 74 5.18 -1.85 -8.76
C PRO A 74 6.37 -2.83 -8.93
N GLY A 75 6.11 -3.99 -9.50
CA GLY A 75 7.16 -4.99 -9.73
C GLY A 75 7.57 -5.85 -8.54
N SER A 76 7.02 -5.65 -7.33
CA SER A 76 7.31 -6.51 -6.15
C SER A 76 6.82 -7.96 -6.27
N GLY A 77 6.00 -8.26 -7.30
CA GLY A 77 5.45 -9.60 -7.54
C GLY A 77 4.12 -9.88 -6.84
N LYS A 78 3.37 -8.84 -6.49
CA LYS A 78 2.04 -8.97 -5.85
C LYS A 78 1.10 -9.90 -6.60
N THR A 79 0.93 -9.72 -7.92
CA THR A 79 0.06 -10.55 -8.75
C THR A 79 0.49 -12.01 -8.74
N THR A 80 1.79 -12.27 -8.91
CA THR A 80 2.34 -13.63 -8.89
C THR A 80 2.17 -14.30 -7.53
N LEU A 81 2.36 -13.54 -6.44
CA LEU A 81 2.12 -14.04 -5.08
C LEU A 81 0.65 -14.42 -4.88
N LEU A 82 -0.28 -13.60 -5.38
CA LEU A 82 -1.71 -13.87 -5.31
C LEU A 82 -2.11 -15.11 -6.10
N GLU A 83 -1.67 -15.20 -7.35
CA GLU A 83 -1.93 -16.35 -8.22
C GLU A 83 -1.43 -17.65 -7.60
N GLU A 84 -0.21 -17.63 -7.08
CA GLU A 84 0.38 -18.80 -6.42
C GLU A 84 -0.36 -19.15 -5.13
N THR A 85 -0.74 -18.16 -4.32
CA THR A 85 -1.53 -18.35 -3.10
C THR A 85 -2.88 -19.00 -3.42
N ILE A 86 -3.60 -18.48 -4.43
CA ILE A 86 -4.89 -19.05 -4.84
C ILE A 86 -4.72 -20.49 -5.34
N ARG A 87 -3.67 -20.73 -6.12
CA ARG A 87 -3.36 -22.07 -6.64
C ARG A 87 -3.10 -23.08 -5.54
N GLN A 88 -2.34 -22.72 -4.50
CA GLN A 88 -2.00 -23.61 -3.39
C GLN A 88 -3.19 -23.82 -2.44
N LEU A 89 -3.95 -22.78 -2.15
CA LEU A 89 -5.09 -22.88 -1.25
C LEU A 89 -6.26 -23.67 -1.87
N ASN A 90 -6.30 -23.78 -3.21
CA ASN A 90 -7.34 -24.52 -3.96
C ASN A 90 -8.76 -24.23 -3.43
N SER A 91 -9.01 -22.99 -2.99
CA SER A 91 -10.20 -22.60 -2.25
C SER A 91 -10.88 -21.38 -2.90
N ASP A 92 -12.20 -21.28 -2.68
CA ASP A 92 -13.03 -20.12 -3.03
C ASP A 92 -12.69 -18.84 -2.21
N ALA A 93 -11.41 -18.65 -1.86
CA ALA A 93 -10.96 -17.52 -1.08
C ALA A 93 -11.12 -16.24 -1.90
N THR A 94 -11.98 -15.33 -1.45
CA THR A 94 -12.12 -14.01 -2.03
C THR A 94 -10.99 -13.14 -1.51
N LEU A 95 -9.97 -12.92 -2.34
CA LEU A 95 -8.89 -11.99 -2.07
C LEU A 95 -9.25 -10.61 -2.63
N VAL A 96 -9.34 -9.62 -1.77
CA VAL A 96 -9.58 -8.23 -2.17
C VAL A 96 -8.26 -7.52 -2.33
N CYS A 97 -8.05 -6.87 -3.47
CA CYS A 97 -6.82 -6.16 -3.83
C CYS A 97 -6.92 -4.65 -3.55
N PRO A 98 -5.80 -3.96 -3.36
CA PRO A 98 -5.57 -2.85 -2.44
C PRO A 98 -5.98 -1.48 -2.94
N VAL A 99 -6.30 -0.63 -1.96
CA VAL A 99 -6.34 0.83 -2.11
C VAL A 99 -5.60 1.44 -0.93
N MET A 100 -5.05 2.65 -1.09
CA MET A 100 -4.25 3.38 -0.08
C MET A 100 -5.05 3.84 1.16
N PHE A 101 -6.30 3.41 1.34
CA PHE A 101 -7.16 3.78 2.44
C PHE A 101 -7.63 2.54 3.21
N ASP A 102 -7.99 2.72 4.48
CA ASP A 102 -8.65 1.68 5.26
C ASP A 102 -9.99 1.32 4.60
N LEU A 103 -10.13 0.05 4.22
CA LEU A 103 -11.34 -0.51 3.59
C LEU A 103 -12.12 -1.40 4.56
N GLY A 104 -11.73 -1.45 5.84
CA GLY A 104 -12.25 -2.37 6.82
C GLY A 104 -11.63 -3.76 6.74
N GLU A 105 -10.41 -3.84 6.19
CA GLU A 105 -9.63 -5.08 6.14
C GLU A 105 -9.25 -5.58 7.53
N ALA A 106 -9.16 -6.91 7.65
CA ALA A 106 -8.75 -7.57 8.90
C ALA A 106 -7.24 -7.45 9.16
N LYS A 107 -6.43 -7.44 8.08
CA LYS A 107 -4.97 -7.37 8.14
C LYS A 107 -4.40 -6.59 6.97
N LYS A 108 -3.33 -5.84 7.23
CA LYS A 108 -2.52 -5.13 6.23
C LYS A 108 -1.22 -5.89 6.00
N VAL A 109 -0.95 -6.19 4.74
CA VAL A 109 0.25 -6.93 4.30
C VAL A 109 1.08 -6.05 3.39
N VAL A 110 2.31 -5.77 3.76
CA VAL A 110 3.28 -5.12 2.86
C VAL A 110 4.08 -6.19 2.13
N ILE A 111 4.18 -6.08 0.81
CA ILE A 111 4.99 -6.95 -0.04
C ILE A 111 6.18 -6.14 -0.53
N VAL A 112 7.38 -6.59 -0.22
CA VAL A 112 8.64 -6.03 -0.68
C VAL A 112 9.43 -7.10 -1.43
N SER A 113 10.11 -6.70 -2.50
CA SER A 113 10.98 -7.61 -3.26
C SER A 113 12.44 -7.39 -2.89
N THR A 114 13.25 -8.45 -2.89
CA THR A 114 14.71 -8.36 -2.75
C THR A 114 15.35 -7.44 -3.77
N THR A 115 14.72 -7.23 -4.94
CA THR A 115 15.18 -6.32 -5.99
C THR A 115 14.99 -4.83 -5.68
N GLU A 116 14.31 -4.49 -4.59
CA GLU A 116 14.02 -3.10 -4.20
C GLU A 116 15.06 -2.51 -3.23
N GLY A 117 16.02 -3.31 -2.80
CA GLY A 117 17.05 -2.94 -1.83
C GLY A 117 16.66 -3.21 -0.38
N ASP A 118 17.66 -3.45 0.47
CA ASP A 118 17.47 -3.78 1.89
C ASP A 118 17.12 -2.57 2.76
N ASP A 119 17.34 -1.36 2.25
CA ASP A 119 17.00 -0.09 2.91
C ASP A 119 15.55 0.39 2.64
N LYS A 120 14.78 -0.35 1.86
CA LYS A 120 13.40 -0.02 1.51
C LYS A 120 12.52 0.31 2.74
N PRO A 121 12.57 -0.46 3.84
CA PRO A 121 11.77 -0.14 5.03
C PRO A 121 12.14 1.21 5.66
N LEU A 122 13.41 1.58 5.61
CA LEU A 122 13.90 2.84 6.17
C LEU A 122 13.53 4.05 5.30
N LYS A 123 13.46 3.85 3.98
CA LYS A 123 13.05 4.90 3.01
C LYS A 123 11.55 5.18 3.03
N TYR A 124 10.75 4.16 3.30
CA TYR A 124 9.27 4.23 3.26
C TYR A 124 8.64 3.66 4.54
N PRO A 125 8.98 4.21 5.72
CA PRO A 125 8.60 3.62 6.99
C PRO A 125 7.08 3.54 7.21
N HIS A 126 6.31 4.46 6.65
CA HIS A 126 4.86 4.52 6.86
C HIS A 126 4.14 3.23 6.45
N ILE A 127 4.54 2.63 5.32
CA ILE A 127 3.91 1.40 4.82
C ILE A 127 4.17 0.22 5.78
N PHE A 128 5.38 0.17 6.35
CA PHE A 128 5.77 -0.89 7.28
C PHE A 128 5.19 -0.67 8.68
N LEU A 129 5.04 0.58 9.12
CA LEU A 129 4.41 0.92 10.41
C LEU A 129 2.95 0.50 10.47
N GLU A 130 2.22 0.66 9.37
CA GLU A 130 0.80 0.32 9.28
C GLU A 130 0.55 -1.16 9.00
N ALA A 131 1.56 -1.92 8.60
CA ALA A 131 1.41 -3.32 8.25
C ALA A 131 1.42 -4.24 9.48
N ASP A 132 0.60 -5.29 9.43
CA ASP A 132 0.65 -6.42 10.36
C ASP A 132 1.68 -7.47 9.92
N VAL A 133 1.82 -7.61 8.59
CA VAL A 133 2.64 -8.64 7.95
C VAL A 133 3.52 -8.03 6.87
N CYS A 134 4.74 -8.51 6.76
CA CYS A 134 5.64 -8.20 5.67
C CYS A 134 6.03 -9.49 4.93
N VAL A 135 5.78 -9.51 3.62
CA VAL A 135 6.22 -10.59 2.73
C VAL A 135 7.42 -10.12 1.93
N ILE A 136 8.58 -10.70 2.19
CA ILE A 136 9.81 -10.50 1.42
C ILE A 136 9.78 -11.50 0.26
N ASN A 137 9.49 -11.00 -0.94
CA ASN A 137 9.34 -11.82 -2.14
C ASN A 137 10.62 -11.84 -2.99
N LYS A 138 10.69 -12.82 -3.88
CA LYS A 138 11.80 -13.05 -4.82
C LYS A 138 13.12 -13.38 -4.13
N ILE A 139 13.07 -14.11 -3.00
CA ILE A 139 14.29 -14.53 -2.28
C ILE A 139 15.22 -15.38 -3.14
N ASP A 140 14.71 -16.04 -4.18
CA ASP A 140 15.47 -16.78 -5.17
C ASP A 140 16.44 -15.91 -5.97
N LEU A 141 16.22 -14.59 -6.03
CA LEU A 141 17.11 -13.63 -6.68
C LEU A 141 18.20 -13.10 -5.74
N ALA A 142 18.04 -13.24 -4.43
CA ALA A 142 18.99 -12.70 -3.45
C ALA A 142 20.48 -13.07 -3.74
N PRO A 143 20.84 -14.30 -4.17
CA PRO A 143 22.23 -14.64 -4.48
C PRO A 143 22.84 -13.86 -5.67
N TYR A 144 22.03 -13.19 -6.46
CA TYR A 144 22.42 -12.44 -7.66
C TYR A 144 22.35 -10.92 -7.47
N LEU A 145 22.03 -10.47 -6.27
CA LEU A 145 21.83 -9.06 -5.93
C LEU A 145 22.78 -8.65 -4.81
N ASP A 146 23.07 -7.36 -4.73
CA ASP A 146 23.80 -6.76 -3.59
C ASP A 146 22.90 -6.58 -2.35
N THR A 147 21.68 -7.09 -2.40
CA THR A 147 20.69 -7.00 -1.32
C THR A 147 20.82 -8.17 -0.37
N ASP A 148 21.00 -7.88 0.92
CA ASP A 148 20.97 -8.88 1.97
C ASP A 148 19.57 -9.01 2.58
N VAL A 149 18.98 -10.22 2.49
CA VAL A 149 17.64 -10.52 2.98
C VAL A 149 17.57 -10.34 4.51
N GLU A 150 18.63 -10.72 5.23
CA GLU A 150 18.68 -10.56 6.69
C GLU A 150 18.70 -9.08 7.08
N THR A 151 19.46 -8.25 6.37
CA THR A 151 19.47 -6.80 6.55
C THR A 151 18.11 -6.18 6.25
N LEU A 152 17.45 -6.59 5.16
CA LEU A 152 16.09 -6.15 4.82
C LEU A 152 15.09 -6.50 5.93
N ARG A 153 15.13 -7.73 6.42
CA ARG A 153 14.32 -8.19 7.55
C ARG A 153 14.55 -7.36 8.82
N ASN A 154 15.82 -7.17 9.17
CA ASN A 154 16.20 -6.38 10.36
C ASN A 154 15.76 -4.92 10.23
N ASN A 155 15.85 -4.32 9.05
CA ASN A 155 15.39 -2.97 8.80
C ASN A 155 13.85 -2.87 8.88
N ALA A 156 13.12 -3.86 8.40
CA ALA A 156 11.67 -3.91 8.57
C ALA A 156 11.27 -4.00 10.06
N LEU A 157 11.95 -4.84 10.85
CA LEU A 157 11.70 -4.99 12.28
C LEU A 157 12.11 -3.76 13.10
N LYS A 158 13.13 -3.00 12.65
CA LYS A 158 13.48 -1.71 13.29
C LYS A 158 12.35 -0.69 13.13
N VAL A 159 11.66 -0.71 11.99
CA VAL A 159 10.52 0.18 11.73
C VAL A 159 9.29 -0.27 12.51
N ASN A 160 8.98 -1.56 12.47
CA ASN A 160 7.83 -2.12 13.17
C ASN A 160 8.18 -3.52 13.72
N HIS A 161 8.45 -3.58 15.02
CA HIS A 161 8.86 -4.80 15.73
C HIS A 161 7.73 -5.84 15.90
N HIS A 162 6.49 -5.48 15.58
CA HIS A 162 5.33 -6.37 15.61
C HIS A 162 5.07 -7.07 14.28
N LEU A 163 5.83 -6.73 13.22
CA LEU A 163 5.66 -7.33 11.90
C LEU A 163 5.88 -8.84 11.95
N GLN A 164 4.91 -9.57 11.44
CA GLN A 164 5.11 -10.97 11.10
C GLN A 164 5.76 -11.03 9.71
N LEU A 165 6.88 -11.76 9.58
CA LEU A 165 7.68 -11.80 8.36
C LEU A 165 7.57 -13.16 7.67
N PHE A 166 7.40 -13.12 6.35
CA PHE A 166 7.46 -14.28 5.46
C PHE A 166 8.47 -14.02 4.36
N GLU A 167 9.38 -14.95 4.17
CA GLU A 167 10.37 -14.93 3.11
C GLU A 167 9.95 -15.93 2.04
N VAL A 168 9.63 -15.44 0.83
CA VAL A 168 9.03 -16.27 -0.20
C VAL A 168 9.66 -16.04 -1.57
N SER A 169 9.57 -17.07 -2.41
CA SER A 169 9.69 -16.94 -3.85
C SER A 169 8.39 -17.44 -4.48
N ALA A 170 7.53 -16.52 -4.88
CA ALA A 170 6.25 -16.88 -5.48
C ALA A 170 6.42 -17.69 -6.78
N THR A 171 7.52 -17.46 -7.53
CA THR A 171 7.81 -18.19 -8.78
C THR A 171 8.39 -19.58 -8.56
N LYS A 172 9.09 -19.81 -7.44
CA LYS A 172 9.71 -21.11 -7.10
C LYS A 172 8.90 -21.91 -6.08
N GLY A 173 7.91 -21.29 -5.46
CA GLY A 173 7.12 -21.90 -4.38
C GLY A 173 7.83 -21.93 -3.03
N THR A 174 9.06 -21.46 -2.93
CA THR A 174 9.83 -21.47 -1.67
C THR A 174 9.16 -20.57 -0.64
N GLY A 175 8.97 -21.09 0.59
CA GLY A 175 8.37 -20.34 1.69
C GLY A 175 6.86 -20.09 1.57
N MET A 176 6.22 -20.51 0.47
CA MET A 176 4.80 -20.33 0.26
C MET A 176 3.93 -21.15 1.21
N ASP A 177 4.40 -22.31 1.64
CA ASP A 177 3.65 -23.16 2.59
C ASP A 177 3.41 -22.44 3.92
N ALA A 178 4.44 -21.80 4.48
CA ALA A 178 4.33 -21.01 5.72
C ALA A 178 3.37 -19.84 5.60
N TRP A 179 3.40 -19.15 4.44
CA TRP A 179 2.47 -18.08 4.12
C TRP A 179 1.03 -18.59 4.00
N CYS A 180 0.80 -19.67 3.26
CA CYS A 180 -0.52 -20.27 3.09
C CYS A 180 -1.08 -20.84 4.40
N ASP A 181 -0.27 -21.50 5.20
CA ASP A 181 -0.65 -21.99 6.53
C ASP A 181 -1.09 -20.87 7.46
N TRP A 182 -0.38 -19.74 7.42
CA TRP A 182 -0.76 -18.55 8.18
C TRP A 182 -2.12 -18.03 7.73
N LEU A 183 -2.35 -17.91 6.41
CA LEU A 183 -3.63 -17.47 5.85
C LEU A 183 -4.78 -18.37 6.31
N VAL A 184 -4.60 -19.68 6.24
CA VAL A 184 -5.62 -20.66 6.68
C VAL A 184 -5.93 -20.49 8.17
N LYS A 185 -4.90 -20.26 9.01
CA LYS A 185 -5.07 -20.04 10.45
C LYS A 185 -5.83 -18.76 10.74
N GLU A 186 -5.51 -17.65 10.02
CA GLU A 186 -6.21 -16.39 10.20
C GLU A 186 -7.67 -16.47 9.72
N CYS A 187 -7.93 -17.12 8.58
CA CYS A 187 -9.28 -17.38 8.10
C CYS A 187 -10.11 -18.20 9.09
N ALA A 188 -9.49 -19.15 9.77
CA ALA A 188 -10.18 -19.99 10.77
C ALA A 188 -10.63 -19.21 12.01
N LYS A 189 -9.98 -18.09 12.33
CA LYS A 189 -10.37 -17.21 13.46
C LYS A 189 -11.62 -16.38 13.16
N CYS A 190 -11.99 -16.23 11.88
CA CYS A 190 -13.17 -15.48 11.46
C CYS A 190 -14.45 -16.34 11.45
N LYS A 191 -14.35 -17.63 11.73
CA LYS A 191 -15.48 -18.56 11.84
C LYS A 191 -15.99 -18.65 13.27
#